data_95bd691860d0fb39c0bc5fad12abf9b0
#
_entry.id   95bd691860d0fb39c0bc5fad12abf9b0
#
_cell.length_a   1.000
_cell.length_b   1.000
_cell.length_c   1.000
_cell.angle_alpha   90.00
_cell.angle_beta   90.00
_cell.angle_gamma   90.00
#
_symmetry.space_group_name_H-M   'P 1'
#
loop_
_entity.id
_entity.type
_entity.pdbx_description
1 polymer ?
#
loop_
_entity_poly.entity_id
_entity_poly.type
_entity_poly.pdbx_seq_one_letter_code
_entity_poly.pdbx_strand_id
1 'polypeptide(L)'
;MTQESLLGLSPVFKCESSHPRGDIVFVHGLAGHPWGTWHPQGKRNNGDLDFWPFWLGEDLQANEMAVNIWTFGYDAPRFGYVGEGMPRFDLASNLWEYLDVNDIGDGPLIFITHSMGGLVVKDLIRTAQNFDDKKAIIQQTQGIVFLSTPHQGSHLANLIDNFHALTKATVNVKELKAHGPQLRDLNEWYRQNIENLNIKTHVLYETKPMAGVLVVDEDSANPGIKNVKPVAVPADHNSIAKPRKNDLVYLSVKKFVKKNLVALPTRQELESTYLRPPHSQDIM
;
A
#
# COMPACT_ATOMS: atom_id res chain seq x y z
N MET A 1 -14.49 -26.47 7.40
CA MET A 1 -13.86 -25.77 6.26
C MET A 1 -12.62 -25.10 6.80
N THR A 2 -11.46 -25.63 6.47
CA THR A 2 -10.15 -25.07 6.81
C THR A 2 -10.08 -23.68 6.20
N GLN A 3 -9.81 -22.69 7.03
CA GLN A 3 -9.59 -21.32 6.64
C GLN A 3 -8.25 -21.32 5.88
N GLU A 4 -8.29 -21.44 4.54
CA GLU A 4 -7.11 -21.24 3.73
C GLU A 4 -6.59 -19.83 4.03
N SER A 5 -5.34 -19.78 4.48
CA SER A 5 -4.64 -18.51 4.60
C SER A 5 -4.50 -17.96 3.19
N LEU A 6 -5.21 -16.89 2.87
CA LEU A 6 -5.08 -16.19 1.59
C LEU A 6 -3.72 -15.49 1.55
N LEU A 7 -2.66 -16.25 1.28
CA LEU A 7 -1.32 -15.72 1.05
C LEU A 7 -1.19 -15.29 -0.41
N GLY A 8 -0.45 -14.23 -0.63
CA GLY A 8 -0.20 -13.68 -1.96
C GLY A 8 -1.26 -12.71 -2.43
N LEU A 9 -1.28 -12.43 -3.72
CA LEU A 9 -2.23 -11.53 -4.34
C LEU A 9 -3.56 -12.24 -4.63
N SER A 10 -4.62 -11.58 -4.22
CA SER A 10 -5.99 -12.04 -4.48
C SER A 10 -6.75 -10.96 -5.24
N PRO A 11 -7.37 -11.29 -6.39
CA PRO A 11 -8.19 -10.35 -7.12
C PRO A 11 -9.47 -10.03 -6.34
N VAL A 12 -9.80 -8.74 -6.23
CA VAL A 12 -11.03 -8.25 -5.61
C VAL A 12 -12.01 -7.79 -6.66
N PHE A 13 -11.51 -7.03 -7.63
CA PHE A 13 -12.28 -6.49 -8.73
C PHE A 13 -11.46 -6.57 -10.01
N LYS A 14 -12.03 -7.15 -11.04
CA LYS A 14 -11.47 -7.18 -12.39
C LYS A 14 -12.38 -6.35 -13.28
N CYS A 15 -11.81 -5.35 -13.95
CA CYS A 15 -12.59 -4.57 -14.89
C CYS A 15 -12.93 -5.40 -16.15
N GLU A 16 -14.00 -4.99 -16.84
CA GLU A 16 -14.46 -5.65 -18.07
C GLU A 16 -13.57 -5.32 -19.29
N SER A 17 -12.74 -4.29 -19.17
CA SER A 17 -11.85 -3.87 -20.26
C SER A 17 -10.69 -4.84 -20.43
N SER A 18 -10.38 -5.20 -21.66
CA SER A 18 -9.16 -5.94 -22.00
C SER A 18 -7.87 -5.10 -21.76
N HIS A 19 -8.01 -3.79 -21.61
CA HIS A 19 -6.92 -2.85 -21.38
C HIS A 19 -7.25 -2.02 -20.14
N PRO A 20 -6.99 -2.53 -18.92
CA PRO A 20 -7.19 -1.77 -17.71
C PRO A 20 -6.28 -0.53 -17.70
N ARG A 21 -6.77 0.54 -17.12
CA ARG A 21 -6.00 1.78 -16.96
C ARG A 21 -4.83 1.60 -15.99
N GLY A 22 -4.91 0.61 -15.13
CA GLY A 22 -3.90 0.25 -14.16
C GLY A 22 -4.45 -0.61 -13.04
N ASP A 23 -3.59 -0.88 -12.07
CA ASP A 23 -3.85 -1.75 -10.94
C ASP A 23 -3.82 -0.98 -9.61
N ILE A 24 -4.65 -1.40 -8.67
CA ILE A 24 -4.66 -0.88 -7.30
C ILE A 24 -4.44 -2.05 -6.34
N VAL A 25 -3.39 -1.98 -5.54
CA VAL A 25 -3.01 -3.05 -4.61
C VAL A 25 -3.18 -2.58 -3.16
N PHE A 26 -3.99 -3.30 -2.41
CA PHE A 26 -4.21 -3.09 -0.99
C PHE A 26 -3.27 -3.95 -0.16
N VAL A 27 -2.51 -3.32 0.76
CA VAL A 27 -1.51 -3.99 1.61
C VAL A 27 -1.84 -3.74 3.07
N HIS A 28 -2.24 -4.80 3.79
CA HIS A 28 -2.64 -4.70 5.20
C HIS A 28 -1.46 -4.55 6.16
N GLY A 29 -1.74 -4.29 7.43
CA GLY A 29 -0.74 -4.16 8.49
C GLY A 29 -0.54 -5.44 9.31
N LEU A 30 0.18 -5.29 10.41
CA LEU A 30 0.43 -6.35 11.40
C LEU A 30 -0.89 -6.94 11.92
N ALA A 31 -0.95 -8.24 12.09
CA ALA A 31 -2.16 -8.99 12.46
C ALA A 31 -3.37 -8.74 11.53
N GLY A 32 -3.13 -8.16 10.35
CA GLY A 32 -4.15 -7.91 9.34
C GLY A 32 -4.57 -9.16 8.57
N HIS A 33 -5.45 -8.97 7.61
CA HIS A 33 -5.96 -10.02 6.75
C HIS A 33 -6.36 -9.38 5.40
N PRO A 34 -6.08 -10.00 4.24
CA PRO A 34 -6.34 -9.39 2.92
C PRO A 34 -7.81 -8.98 2.69
N TRP A 35 -8.76 -9.61 3.36
CA TRP A 35 -10.17 -9.20 3.37
C TRP A 35 -10.58 -8.48 4.65
N GLY A 36 -10.35 -9.12 5.80
CA GLY A 36 -10.88 -8.64 7.09
C GLY A 36 -10.36 -7.27 7.52
N THR A 37 -9.19 -6.86 7.06
CA THR A 37 -8.66 -5.51 7.31
C THR A 37 -9.55 -4.43 6.68
N TRP A 38 -10.07 -4.70 5.50
CA TRP A 38 -10.81 -3.74 4.68
C TRP A 38 -12.33 -3.87 4.79
N HIS A 39 -12.81 -5.00 5.33
CA HIS A 39 -14.23 -5.27 5.48
C HIS A 39 -14.82 -4.55 6.70
N PRO A 40 -15.95 -3.81 6.59
CA PRO A 40 -16.54 -3.04 7.69
C PRO A 40 -16.75 -3.86 8.98
N GLN A 41 -17.21 -5.10 8.83
CA GLN A 41 -17.44 -6.03 9.96
C GLN A 41 -16.24 -6.98 10.21
N GLY A 42 -15.12 -6.79 9.53
CA GLY A 42 -13.93 -7.64 9.69
C GLY A 42 -14.10 -9.07 9.17
N LYS A 43 -15.07 -9.33 8.28
CA LYS A 43 -15.26 -10.65 7.68
C LYS A 43 -14.06 -11.03 6.82
N ARG A 44 -13.71 -12.31 6.85
CA ARG A 44 -12.55 -12.87 6.15
C ARG A 44 -12.93 -13.76 4.97
N ASN A 45 -14.20 -13.73 4.60
CA ASN A 45 -14.71 -14.50 3.48
C ASN A 45 -14.47 -13.73 2.17
N ASN A 46 -13.72 -14.30 1.25
CA ASN A 46 -13.45 -13.74 -0.07
C ASN A 46 -14.69 -13.69 -1.00
N GLY A 47 -15.77 -14.37 -0.65
CA GLY A 47 -17.06 -14.28 -1.36
C GLY A 47 -17.95 -13.12 -0.89
N ASP A 48 -17.59 -12.40 0.19
CA ASP A 48 -18.34 -11.23 0.67
C ASP A 48 -17.74 -9.97 0.07
N LEU A 49 -18.41 -9.42 -0.93
CA LEU A 49 -17.98 -8.23 -1.67
C LEU A 49 -18.50 -6.92 -1.04
N ASP A 50 -19.15 -6.99 0.13
CA ASP A 50 -19.61 -5.79 0.86
C ASP A 50 -18.44 -5.11 1.60
N PHE A 51 -17.40 -4.76 0.86
CA PHE A 51 -16.23 -4.06 1.40
C PHE A 51 -15.63 -3.06 0.40
N TRP A 52 -14.98 -2.04 0.93
CA TRP A 52 -14.66 -0.85 0.14
C TRP A 52 -13.62 -1.04 -0.99
N PRO A 53 -12.67 -2.00 -0.98
CA PRO A 53 -11.87 -2.27 -2.17
C PRO A 53 -12.73 -2.65 -3.38
N PHE A 54 -13.76 -3.48 -3.18
CA PHE A 54 -14.70 -3.83 -4.24
C PHE A 54 -15.54 -2.63 -4.68
N TRP A 55 -16.12 -1.88 -3.73
CA TRP A 55 -16.89 -0.66 -4.05
C TRP A 55 -16.06 0.38 -4.81
N LEU A 56 -14.75 0.48 -4.50
CA LEU A 56 -13.87 1.39 -5.21
C LEU A 56 -13.74 1.00 -6.69
N GLY A 57 -13.63 -0.29 -6.99
CA GLY A 57 -13.60 -0.81 -8.36
C GLY A 57 -14.88 -0.46 -9.12
N GLU A 58 -16.06 -0.77 -8.54
CA GLU A 58 -17.36 -0.42 -9.12
C GLU A 58 -17.47 1.08 -9.39
N ASP A 59 -17.15 1.91 -8.39
CA ASP A 59 -17.25 3.37 -8.50
C ASP A 59 -16.28 3.95 -9.53
N LEU A 60 -15.09 3.39 -9.69
CA LEU A 60 -14.13 3.83 -10.70
C LEU A 60 -14.59 3.40 -12.09
N GLN A 61 -15.06 2.18 -12.27
CA GLN A 61 -15.59 1.69 -13.53
C GLN A 61 -16.82 2.49 -13.98
N ALA A 62 -17.73 2.82 -13.07
CA ALA A 62 -18.88 3.69 -13.34
C ALA A 62 -18.47 5.12 -13.76
N ASN A 63 -17.23 5.53 -13.50
CA ASN A 63 -16.64 6.79 -13.96
C ASN A 63 -15.66 6.60 -15.14
N GLU A 64 -15.86 5.57 -15.95
CA GLU A 64 -15.05 5.25 -17.14
C GLU A 64 -13.55 5.01 -16.84
N MET A 65 -13.25 4.60 -15.64
CA MET A 65 -11.91 4.31 -15.19
C MET A 65 -11.77 2.82 -14.91
N ALA A 66 -11.49 2.04 -15.96
CA ALA A 66 -11.32 0.60 -15.87
C ALA A 66 -10.02 0.26 -15.12
N VAL A 67 -10.13 -0.31 -13.94
CA VAL A 67 -8.98 -0.69 -13.09
C VAL A 67 -9.18 -2.08 -12.54
N ASN A 68 -8.08 -2.78 -12.24
CA ASN A 68 -8.15 -3.98 -11.41
C ASN A 68 -7.81 -3.62 -9.96
N ILE A 69 -8.43 -4.33 -9.03
CA ILE A 69 -8.16 -4.17 -7.60
C ILE A 69 -7.77 -5.51 -7.00
N TRP A 70 -6.71 -5.46 -6.21
CA TRP A 70 -6.08 -6.59 -5.57
C TRP A 70 -5.90 -6.36 -4.09
N THR A 71 -5.87 -7.43 -3.33
CA THR A 71 -5.39 -7.41 -1.94
C THR A 71 -4.19 -8.32 -1.82
N PHE A 72 -3.17 -7.87 -1.10
CA PHE A 72 -2.01 -8.68 -0.77
C PHE A 72 -2.14 -9.25 0.64
N GLY A 73 -2.15 -10.57 0.73
CA GLY A 73 -2.16 -11.31 1.99
C GLY A 73 -0.79 -11.88 2.31
N TYR A 74 -0.34 -11.66 3.52
CA TYR A 74 0.90 -12.23 4.03
C TYR A 74 0.70 -12.64 5.49
N ASP A 75 1.52 -13.58 5.95
CA ASP A 75 1.49 -13.98 7.35
C ASP A 75 2.08 -12.85 8.20
N ALA A 76 1.18 -12.09 8.80
CA ALA A 76 1.51 -11.02 9.74
C ALA A 76 1.17 -11.53 11.14
N PRO A 77 2.12 -12.14 11.84
CA PRO A 77 1.85 -12.88 13.07
C PRO A 77 1.15 -11.99 14.11
N ARG A 78 0.05 -12.52 14.66
CA ARG A 78 -0.67 -11.89 15.78
C ARG A 78 0.08 -12.02 17.09
N PHE A 79 0.97 -13.00 17.17
CA PHE A 79 1.62 -13.42 18.39
C PHE A 79 3.09 -13.69 18.10
N GLY A 80 3.97 -13.03 18.83
CA GLY A 80 5.39 -13.30 18.78
C GLY A 80 5.71 -14.68 19.35
N TYR A 81 5.76 -15.66 18.48
CA TYR A 81 6.77 -16.69 18.67
C TYR A 81 8.10 -16.08 18.22
N VAL A 82 9.07 -16.08 19.10
CA VAL A 82 10.43 -15.68 18.80
C VAL A 82 10.88 -16.46 17.55
N GLY A 83 11.09 -15.78 16.42
CA GLY A 83 11.67 -16.36 15.22
C GLY A 83 10.71 -16.76 14.08
N GLU A 84 9.38 -16.56 14.15
CA GLU A 84 8.45 -17.08 13.13
C GLU A 84 7.80 -16.03 12.22
N GLY A 85 8.08 -14.74 12.40
CA GLY A 85 7.60 -13.69 11.47
C GLY A 85 8.61 -13.46 10.36
N MET A 86 8.15 -13.46 9.11
CA MET A 86 8.99 -13.08 7.98
C MET A 86 9.49 -11.64 8.16
N PRO A 87 10.80 -11.39 8.05
CA PRO A 87 11.34 -10.04 8.10
C PRO A 87 10.66 -9.11 7.08
N ARG A 88 10.50 -7.84 7.40
CA ARG A 88 9.84 -6.86 6.51
C ARG A 88 10.47 -6.80 5.13
N PHE A 89 11.77 -6.95 5.03
CA PHE A 89 12.48 -7.01 3.75
C PHE A 89 12.05 -8.22 2.91
N ASP A 90 11.88 -9.38 3.52
CA ASP A 90 11.42 -10.59 2.83
C ASP A 90 9.95 -10.46 2.41
N LEU A 91 9.11 -9.78 3.21
CA LEU A 91 7.75 -9.43 2.83
C LEU A 91 7.71 -8.50 1.60
N ALA A 92 8.61 -7.54 1.52
CA ALA A 92 8.72 -6.66 0.36
C ALA A 92 9.16 -7.43 -0.89
N SER A 93 10.11 -8.37 -0.73
CA SER A 93 10.55 -9.25 -1.82
C SER A 93 9.44 -10.18 -2.28
N ASN A 94 8.68 -10.77 -1.36
CA ASN A 94 7.52 -11.58 -1.68
C ASN A 94 6.42 -10.79 -2.39
N LEU A 95 6.13 -9.57 -1.92
CA LEU A 95 5.17 -8.72 -2.61
C LEU A 95 5.59 -8.47 -4.06
N TRP A 96 6.89 -8.19 -4.30
CA TRP A 96 7.39 -8.02 -5.65
C TRP A 96 7.20 -9.27 -6.50
N GLU A 97 7.59 -10.45 -6.01
CA GLU A 97 7.42 -11.72 -6.74
C GLU A 97 5.94 -11.96 -7.11
N TYR A 98 5.01 -11.71 -6.18
CA TYR A 98 3.59 -11.85 -6.47
C TYR A 98 3.05 -10.81 -7.47
N LEU A 99 3.61 -9.61 -7.51
CA LEU A 99 3.26 -8.62 -8.51
C LEU A 99 3.76 -9.08 -9.88
N ASP A 100 5.02 -9.50 -9.97
CA ASP A 100 5.67 -9.93 -11.21
C ASP A 100 4.96 -11.14 -11.85
N VAL A 101 4.70 -12.20 -11.09
CA VAL A 101 4.01 -13.40 -11.61
C VAL A 101 2.54 -13.18 -12.00
N ASN A 102 1.97 -12.02 -11.65
CA ASN A 102 0.62 -11.62 -12.04
C ASN A 102 0.60 -10.47 -13.06
N ASP A 103 1.75 -10.13 -13.66
CA ASP A 103 1.93 -9.05 -14.64
C ASP A 103 1.47 -7.67 -14.09
N ILE A 104 1.57 -7.48 -12.74
CA ILE A 104 1.22 -6.22 -12.09
C ILE A 104 2.47 -5.36 -11.95
N GLY A 105 2.42 -4.16 -12.49
CA GLY A 105 3.57 -3.25 -12.59
C GLY A 105 4.11 -3.09 -14.01
N ASP A 106 3.51 -3.79 -14.99
CA ASP A 106 3.70 -3.48 -16.41
C ASP A 106 2.91 -2.23 -16.84
N GLY A 107 1.88 -1.89 -16.09
CA GLY A 107 1.08 -0.69 -16.24
C GLY A 107 0.99 0.14 -14.96
N PRO A 108 0.27 1.28 -15.02
CA PRO A 108 0.10 2.19 -13.88
C PRO A 108 -0.36 1.50 -12.60
N LEU A 109 0.30 1.79 -11.49
CA LEU A 109 0.10 1.13 -10.21
C LEU A 109 -0.11 2.15 -9.08
N ILE A 110 -1.09 1.90 -8.22
CA ILE A 110 -1.27 2.61 -6.95
C ILE A 110 -1.34 1.61 -5.79
N PHE A 111 -0.62 1.89 -4.73
CA PHE A 111 -0.73 1.15 -3.47
C PHE A 111 -1.63 1.87 -2.48
N ILE A 112 -2.52 1.14 -1.82
CA ILE A 112 -3.30 1.59 -0.68
C ILE A 112 -2.90 0.73 0.51
N THR A 113 -2.30 1.36 1.51
CA THR A 113 -1.62 0.65 2.59
C THR A 113 -2.19 1.00 3.95
N HIS A 114 -2.18 0.06 4.87
CA HIS A 114 -2.55 0.28 6.25
C HIS A 114 -1.41 -0.11 7.18
N SER A 115 -1.10 0.77 8.16
CA SER A 115 -0.14 0.48 9.24
C SER A 115 1.21 0.00 8.69
N MET A 116 1.70 -1.16 9.15
CA MET A 116 2.97 -1.78 8.69
C MET A 116 3.00 -2.05 7.18
N GLY A 117 1.85 -2.25 6.52
CA GLY A 117 1.80 -2.45 5.06
C GLY A 117 2.41 -1.30 4.27
N GLY A 118 2.34 -0.07 4.80
CA GLY A 118 3.02 1.08 4.22
C GLY A 118 4.55 1.01 4.29
N LEU A 119 5.08 0.38 5.34
CA LEU A 119 6.52 0.15 5.46
C LEU A 119 6.99 -0.94 4.50
N VAL A 120 6.19 -1.99 4.30
CA VAL A 120 6.46 -3.05 3.30
C VAL A 120 6.56 -2.46 1.90
N VAL A 121 5.62 -1.59 1.51
CA VAL A 121 5.66 -0.93 0.20
C VAL A 121 6.85 0.03 0.08
N LYS A 122 7.22 0.75 1.13
CA LYS A 122 8.45 1.58 1.11
C LYS A 122 9.71 0.73 0.88
N ASP A 123 9.83 -0.42 1.56
CA ASP A 123 10.95 -1.34 1.35
C ASP A 123 10.92 -1.94 -0.06
N LEU A 124 9.76 -2.25 -0.62
CA LEU A 124 9.61 -2.69 -2.01
C LEU A 124 10.22 -1.66 -2.97
N ILE A 125 9.77 -0.39 -2.89
CA ILE A 125 10.26 0.69 -3.78
C ILE A 125 11.76 0.92 -3.59
N ARG A 126 12.25 0.92 -2.33
CA ARG A 126 13.68 1.06 -2.03
C ARG A 126 14.51 -0.08 -2.62
N THR A 127 14.05 -1.31 -2.46
CA THR A 127 14.75 -2.50 -2.94
C THR A 127 14.77 -2.53 -4.46
N ALA A 128 13.66 -2.22 -5.10
CA ALA A 128 13.53 -2.22 -6.55
C ALA A 128 14.49 -1.24 -7.25
N GLN A 129 14.96 -0.18 -6.58
CA GLN A 129 15.99 0.73 -7.14
C GLN A 129 17.34 0.04 -7.40
N ASN A 130 17.63 -1.02 -6.63
CA ASN A 130 18.94 -1.68 -6.68
C ASN A 130 18.99 -2.84 -7.71
N PHE A 131 17.87 -3.16 -8.36
CA PHE A 131 17.76 -4.28 -9.29
C PHE A 131 17.13 -3.80 -10.61
N ASP A 132 17.85 -4.03 -11.71
CA ASP A 132 17.42 -3.54 -13.03
C ASP A 132 16.12 -4.19 -13.51
N ASP A 133 15.90 -5.46 -13.19
CA ASP A 133 14.68 -6.22 -13.48
C ASP A 133 13.46 -5.72 -12.69
N LYS A 134 13.68 -5.03 -11.55
CA LYS A 134 12.62 -4.50 -10.68
C LYS A 134 12.29 -3.03 -10.92
N LYS A 135 13.03 -2.34 -11.78
CA LYS A 135 12.83 -0.90 -12.03
C LYS A 135 11.48 -0.59 -12.66
N ALA A 136 10.89 -1.51 -13.41
CA ALA A 136 9.59 -1.32 -14.04
C ALA A 136 8.53 -0.97 -13.00
N ILE A 137 8.49 -1.65 -11.86
CA ILE A 137 7.49 -1.38 -10.81
C ILE A 137 7.59 0.03 -10.25
N ILE A 138 8.83 0.59 -10.15
CA ILE A 138 9.01 1.97 -9.69
C ILE A 138 8.46 2.95 -10.71
N GLN A 139 8.76 2.73 -11.99
CA GLN A 139 8.33 3.60 -13.08
C GLN A 139 6.81 3.63 -13.23
N GLN A 140 6.15 2.51 -12.96
CA GLN A 140 4.70 2.36 -13.05
C GLN A 140 3.98 2.74 -11.75
N THR A 141 4.66 2.77 -10.61
CA THR A 141 4.05 3.21 -9.35
C THR A 141 3.80 4.72 -9.38
N GLN A 142 2.55 5.11 -9.50
CA GLN A 142 2.14 6.52 -9.59
C GLN A 142 1.77 7.13 -8.25
N GLY A 143 1.45 6.29 -7.26
CA GLY A 143 1.09 6.80 -5.95
C GLY A 143 1.01 5.76 -4.85
N ILE A 144 1.17 6.25 -3.63
CA ILE A 144 1.01 5.44 -2.41
C ILE A 144 0.12 6.21 -1.43
N VAL A 145 -0.92 5.55 -0.97
CA VAL A 145 -1.78 6.02 0.11
C VAL A 145 -1.41 5.31 1.40
N PHE A 146 -1.14 6.07 2.43
CA PHE A 146 -0.83 5.58 3.77
C PHE A 146 -2.00 5.85 4.71
N LEU A 147 -2.60 4.79 5.24
CA LEU A 147 -3.60 4.84 6.30
C LEU A 147 -2.93 4.45 7.61
N SER A 148 -2.73 5.39 8.50
CA SER A 148 -2.07 5.19 9.82
C SER A 148 -0.78 4.37 9.74
N THR A 149 0.11 4.74 8.82
CA THR A 149 1.45 4.14 8.71
C THR A 149 2.43 4.92 9.60
N PRO A 150 3.16 4.24 10.50
CA PRO A 150 4.16 4.89 11.35
C PRO A 150 5.44 5.14 10.56
N HIS A 151 5.68 6.37 10.14
CA HIS A 151 6.85 6.73 9.36
C HIS A 151 8.09 6.99 10.20
N GLN A 152 7.92 7.44 11.45
CA GLN A 152 9.02 7.80 12.33
C GLN A 152 9.32 6.69 13.34
N GLY A 153 10.57 6.23 13.37
CA GLY A 153 11.00 5.13 14.25
C GLY A 153 11.01 5.49 15.75
N SER A 154 10.97 6.79 16.12
CA SER A 154 10.92 7.24 17.51
C SER A 154 9.64 6.80 18.25
N HIS A 155 8.55 6.63 17.52
CA HIS A 155 7.25 6.21 18.05
C HIS A 155 6.98 4.70 17.88
N LEU A 156 7.89 3.98 17.22
CA LEU A 156 7.70 2.54 16.99
C LEU A 156 7.60 1.74 18.28
N ALA A 157 8.36 2.09 19.31
CA ALA A 157 8.27 1.45 20.61
C ALA A 157 6.88 1.63 21.23
N ASN A 158 6.34 2.85 21.14
CA ASN A 158 5.01 3.16 21.64
C ASN A 158 3.94 2.45 20.80
N LEU A 159 4.10 2.41 19.48
CA LEU A 159 3.21 1.67 18.58
C LEU A 159 3.14 0.20 18.95
N ILE A 160 4.27 -0.41 19.27
CA ILE A 160 4.38 -1.80 19.63
C ILE A 160 3.80 -2.06 21.02
N ASP A 161 4.17 -1.21 22.00
CA ASP A 161 3.62 -1.29 23.36
C ASP A 161 2.10 -1.09 23.32
N ASN A 162 1.61 -0.18 22.48
CA ASN A 162 0.20 0.08 22.27
C ASN A 162 -0.49 -1.08 21.54
N PHE A 163 0.14 -1.66 20.54
CA PHE A 163 -0.38 -2.82 19.84
C PHE A 163 -0.43 -4.06 20.75
N HIS A 164 0.54 -4.22 21.63
CA HIS A 164 0.54 -5.24 22.69
C HIS A 164 -0.60 -5.08 23.66
N ALA A 165 -0.80 -3.88 24.18
CA ALA A 165 -1.90 -3.59 25.09
C ALA A 165 -3.27 -3.92 24.47
N LEU A 166 -3.40 -3.72 23.14
CA LEU A 166 -4.64 -3.93 22.40
C LEU A 166 -4.90 -5.39 22.01
N THR A 167 -3.85 -6.15 21.70
CA THR A 167 -3.99 -7.51 21.17
C THR A 167 -3.72 -8.59 22.21
N LYS A 168 -3.26 -8.23 23.41
CA LYS A 168 -2.74 -9.14 24.45
C LYS A 168 -1.62 -10.06 23.91
N ALA A 169 -0.98 -9.63 22.84
CA ALA A 169 0.06 -10.39 22.17
C ALA A 169 1.41 -10.19 22.85
N THR A 170 2.15 -11.24 23.08
CA THR A 170 3.52 -11.21 23.57
C THR A 170 4.48 -11.00 22.40
N VAL A 171 4.50 -9.82 21.79
CA VAL A 171 5.53 -9.46 20.80
C VAL A 171 6.83 -9.16 21.54
N ASN A 172 7.96 -9.59 21.05
CA ASN A 172 9.23 -9.26 21.67
C ASN A 172 9.58 -7.78 21.43
N VAL A 173 9.17 -6.94 22.39
CA VAL A 173 9.41 -5.48 22.40
C VAL A 173 10.89 -5.13 22.16
N LYS A 174 11.83 -5.99 22.58
CA LYS A 174 13.26 -5.76 22.40
C LYS A 174 13.68 -5.84 20.93
N GLU A 175 13.15 -6.80 20.15
CA GLU A 175 13.45 -6.93 18.73
C GLU A 175 12.86 -5.78 17.92
N LEU A 176 11.66 -5.39 18.23
CA LEU A 176 11.00 -4.29 17.55
C LEU A 176 11.61 -2.92 17.89
N LYS A 177 12.10 -2.71 19.11
CA LYS A 177 12.91 -1.54 19.49
C LYS A 177 14.24 -1.52 18.73
N ALA A 178 14.81 -2.68 18.38
CA ALA A 178 16.02 -2.77 17.53
C ALA A 178 15.78 -2.28 16.10
N HIS A 179 14.54 -2.27 15.61
CA HIS A 179 14.22 -1.80 14.25
C HIS A 179 13.99 -0.28 14.15
N GLY A 180 14.00 0.46 15.25
CA GLY A 180 13.82 1.93 15.25
C GLY A 180 14.81 2.68 14.33
N PRO A 181 16.12 2.37 14.35
CA PRO A 181 17.09 2.96 13.44
C PRO A 181 16.83 2.64 11.97
N GLN A 182 16.42 1.41 11.66
CA GLN A 182 16.09 0.96 10.29
C GLN A 182 14.87 1.65 9.72
N LEU A 183 13.84 1.94 10.55
CA LEU A 183 12.67 2.68 10.12
C LEU A 183 13.00 4.16 9.87
N ARG A 184 13.86 4.75 10.69
CA ARG A 184 14.35 6.10 10.45
C ARG A 184 15.10 6.18 9.13
N ASP A 185 16.00 5.23 8.87
CA ASP A 185 16.76 5.14 7.63
C ASP A 185 15.82 4.94 6.42
N LEU A 186 14.85 4.06 6.52
CA LEU A 186 13.84 3.85 5.47
C LEU A 186 13.02 5.13 5.20
N ASN A 187 12.60 5.85 6.25
CA ASN A 187 11.85 7.07 6.09
C ASN A 187 12.71 8.20 5.50
N GLU A 188 13.96 8.30 5.93
CA GLU A 188 14.90 9.27 5.38
C GLU A 188 15.13 9.03 3.89
N TRP A 189 15.41 7.76 3.52
CA TRP A 189 15.53 7.37 2.13
C TRP A 189 14.26 7.73 1.33
N TYR A 190 13.07 7.38 1.84
CA TYR A 190 11.79 7.66 1.19
C TYR A 190 11.59 9.16 0.95
N ARG A 191 11.84 9.96 1.96
CA ARG A 191 11.73 11.41 1.91
C ARG A 191 12.64 12.05 0.86
N GLN A 192 13.88 11.54 0.73
CA GLN A 192 14.87 12.05 -0.21
C GLN A 192 14.62 11.64 -1.66
N ASN A 193 14.00 10.49 -1.89
CA ASN A 193 13.92 9.89 -3.22
C ASN A 193 12.54 9.98 -3.87
N ILE A 194 11.45 10.00 -3.09
CA ILE A 194 10.11 9.79 -3.63
C ILE A 194 9.66 10.85 -4.64
N GLU A 195 10.06 12.11 -4.48
CA GLU A 195 9.77 13.17 -5.43
C GLU A 195 10.47 12.94 -6.77
N ASN A 196 11.74 12.50 -6.74
CA ASN A 196 12.54 12.19 -7.94
C ASN A 196 11.99 10.96 -8.67
N LEU A 197 11.40 10.02 -7.94
CA LEU A 197 10.71 8.85 -8.50
C LEU A 197 9.32 9.20 -9.06
N ASN A 198 8.88 10.46 -8.91
CA ASN A 198 7.55 10.95 -9.33
C ASN A 198 6.36 10.20 -8.69
N ILE A 199 6.57 9.52 -7.59
CA ILE A 199 5.52 8.79 -6.88
C ILE A 199 4.78 9.74 -5.93
N LYS A 200 3.48 9.88 -6.12
CA LYS A 200 2.63 10.75 -5.29
C LYS A 200 2.33 10.09 -3.95
N THR A 201 2.36 10.86 -2.89
CA THR A 201 2.10 10.39 -1.54
C THR A 201 0.84 11.04 -0.97
N HIS A 202 -0.04 10.25 -0.38
CA HIS A 202 -1.20 10.70 0.38
C HIS A 202 -1.24 10.03 1.74
N VAL A 203 -1.46 10.82 2.81
CA VAL A 203 -1.39 10.34 4.20
C VAL A 203 -2.65 10.69 4.94
N LEU A 204 -3.28 9.67 5.53
CA LEU A 204 -4.39 9.82 6.47
C LEU A 204 -4.03 9.11 7.79
N TYR A 205 -4.39 9.72 8.93
CA TYR A 205 -4.10 9.14 10.25
C TYR A 205 -5.30 9.22 11.18
N GLU A 206 -5.34 8.29 12.14
CA GLU A 206 -6.40 8.22 13.12
C GLU A 206 -6.29 9.30 14.19
N THR A 207 -7.45 9.77 14.72
CA THR A 207 -7.50 10.72 15.85
C THR A 207 -8.26 10.17 17.05
N LYS A 208 -8.80 8.96 16.96
CA LYS A 208 -9.48 8.31 18.08
C LYS A 208 -8.59 7.23 18.68
N PRO A 209 -8.42 7.22 20.00
CA PRO A 209 -7.66 6.18 20.65
C PRO A 209 -8.40 4.82 20.57
N MET A 210 -7.64 3.76 20.45
CA MET A 210 -8.11 2.39 20.60
C MET A 210 -7.68 1.90 21.99
N ALA A 211 -8.64 1.47 22.84
CA ALA A 211 -8.42 1.12 24.24
C ALA A 211 -7.61 2.18 25.03
N GLY A 212 -7.88 3.46 24.80
CA GLY A 212 -7.23 4.57 25.48
C GLY A 212 -5.89 5.02 24.88
N VAL A 213 -5.44 4.39 23.81
CA VAL A 213 -4.14 4.67 23.20
C VAL A 213 -4.30 5.06 21.72
N LEU A 214 -3.68 6.16 21.33
CA LEU A 214 -3.52 6.54 19.92
C LEU A 214 -2.32 5.76 19.36
N VAL A 215 -2.57 4.90 18.37
CA VAL A 215 -1.55 3.98 17.85
C VAL A 215 -0.56 4.73 16.94
N VAL A 216 -1.07 5.56 16.02
CA VAL A 216 -0.26 6.39 15.13
C VAL A 216 -0.78 7.83 15.19
N ASP A 217 -0.07 8.69 15.89
CA ASP A 217 -0.35 10.12 15.97
C ASP A 217 0.11 10.90 14.71
N GLU A 218 -0.14 12.20 14.65
CA GLU A 218 0.22 13.05 13.52
C GLU A 218 1.72 13.04 13.22
N ASP A 219 2.55 13.14 14.26
CA ASP A 219 4.01 13.17 14.11
C ASP A 219 4.51 11.83 13.55
N SER A 220 4.02 10.73 14.08
CA SER A 220 4.35 9.38 13.63
C SER A 220 3.88 9.11 12.20
N ALA A 221 2.70 9.62 11.83
CA ALA A 221 2.12 9.50 10.50
C ALA A 221 2.78 10.40 9.46
N ASN A 222 3.56 11.40 9.88
CA ASN A 222 4.15 12.37 8.97
C ASN A 222 5.47 11.85 8.34
N PRO A 223 5.51 11.57 7.03
CA PRO A 223 6.75 11.13 6.37
C PRO A 223 7.77 12.26 6.19
N GLY A 224 7.40 13.52 6.45
CA GLY A 224 8.28 14.68 6.28
C GLY A 224 8.57 15.05 4.83
N ILE A 225 7.67 14.74 3.89
CA ILE A 225 7.80 15.07 2.48
C ILE A 225 7.24 16.47 2.23
N LYS A 226 7.93 17.24 1.41
CA LYS A 226 7.48 18.59 1.00
C LYS A 226 6.09 18.53 0.35
N ASN A 227 5.21 19.44 0.73
CA ASN A 227 3.83 19.54 0.24
C ASN A 227 2.91 18.34 0.56
N VAL A 228 3.36 17.38 1.36
CA VAL A 228 2.52 16.30 1.88
C VAL A 228 2.13 16.62 3.32
N LYS A 229 0.85 16.89 3.52
CA LYS A 229 0.28 17.13 4.86
C LYS A 229 -0.58 15.94 5.26
N PRO A 230 -0.30 15.28 6.40
CA PRO A 230 -1.18 14.25 6.93
C PRO A 230 -2.60 14.78 7.19
N VAL A 231 -3.60 13.99 6.84
CA VAL A 231 -5.02 14.32 7.01
C VAL A 231 -5.57 13.57 8.23
N ALA A 232 -6.04 14.33 9.21
CA ALA A 232 -6.67 13.79 10.41
C ALA A 232 -8.03 13.17 10.08
N VAL A 233 -8.29 11.95 10.58
CA VAL A 233 -9.54 11.22 10.39
C VAL A 233 -10.13 10.85 11.75
N PRO A 234 -11.43 11.09 12.02
CA PRO A 234 -12.09 10.73 13.27
C PRO A 234 -12.37 9.22 13.37
N ALA A 235 -11.34 8.42 13.25
CA ALA A 235 -11.32 6.96 13.30
C ALA A 235 -10.23 6.48 14.27
N ASP A 236 -10.31 5.24 14.73
CA ASP A 236 -9.23 4.53 15.41
C ASP A 236 -8.37 3.74 14.40
N HIS A 237 -7.30 3.11 14.89
CA HIS A 237 -6.33 2.39 14.07
C HIS A 237 -6.94 1.29 13.18
N ASN A 238 -7.99 0.62 13.64
CA ASN A 238 -8.65 -0.42 12.88
C ASN A 238 -9.73 0.13 11.94
N SER A 239 -10.52 1.09 12.42
CA SER A 239 -11.66 1.62 11.68
C SER A 239 -11.24 2.54 10.54
N ILE A 240 -10.05 3.15 10.57
CA ILE A 240 -9.52 3.94 9.46
C ILE A 240 -9.36 3.11 8.17
N ALA A 241 -9.09 1.80 8.29
CA ALA A 241 -8.98 0.89 7.16
C ALA A 241 -10.36 0.34 6.68
N LYS A 242 -11.46 0.75 7.32
CA LYS A 242 -12.82 0.24 7.09
C LYS A 242 -13.82 1.36 6.84
N PRO A 243 -13.54 2.30 5.93
CA PRO A 243 -14.43 3.41 5.66
C PRO A 243 -15.75 2.94 5.02
N ARG A 244 -16.80 3.74 5.21
CA ARG A 244 -18.02 3.68 4.42
C ARG A 244 -17.88 4.54 3.15
N LYS A 245 -18.75 4.34 2.17
CA LYS A 245 -18.72 5.09 0.88
C LYS A 245 -18.69 6.63 1.03
N ASN A 246 -19.27 7.18 2.09
CA ASN A 246 -19.32 8.62 2.34
C ASN A 246 -18.26 9.13 3.33
N ASP A 247 -17.42 8.27 3.86
CA ASP A 247 -16.39 8.67 4.82
C ASP A 247 -15.22 9.35 4.11
N LEU A 248 -14.54 10.25 4.84
CA LEU A 248 -13.43 11.04 4.32
C LEU A 248 -12.33 10.14 3.71
N VAL A 249 -12.01 9.02 4.32
CA VAL A 249 -11.00 8.08 3.82
C VAL A 249 -11.37 7.59 2.43
N TYR A 250 -12.58 7.05 2.25
CA TYR A 250 -13.03 6.53 0.96
C TYR A 250 -13.03 7.61 -0.13
N LEU A 251 -13.63 8.77 0.16
CA LEU A 251 -13.72 9.88 -0.79
C LEU A 251 -12.35 10.44 -1.16
N SER A 252 -11.46 10.55 -0.18
CA SER A 252 -10.10 11.04 -0.37
C SER A 252 -9.24 10.09 -1.20
N VAL A 253 -9.30 8.79 -0.89
CA VAL A 253 -8.60 7.75 -1.67
C VAL A 253 -9.12 7.69 -3.10
N LYS A 254 -10.45 7.67 -3.29
CA LYS A 254 -11.06 7.68 -4.63
C LYS A 254 -10.62 8.90 -5.44
N LYS A 255 -10.60 10.09 -4.83
CA LYS A 255 -10.11 11.32 -5.47
C LYS A 255 -8.62 11.20 -5.82
N PHE A 256 -7.80 10.66 -4.91
CA PHE A 256 -6.38 10.47 -5.14
C PHE A 256 -6.13 9.52 -6.32
N VAL A 257 -6.81 8.39 -6.38
CA VAL A 257 -6.72 7.42 -7.49
C VAL A 257 -7.13 8.09 -8.81
N LYS A 258 -8.29 8.75 -8.85
CA LYS A 258 -8.78 9.44 -10.06
C LYS A 258 -7.81 10.48 -10.59
N LYS A 259 -7.10 11.16 -9.70
CA LYS A 259 -6.15 12.21 -10.06
C LYS A 259 -4.81 11.66 -10.57
N ASN A 260 -4.34 10.57 -9.97
CA ASN A 260 -2.96 10.14 -10.13
C ASN A 260 -2.81 8.86 -10.97
N LEU A 261 -3.84 8.02 -11.11
CA LEU A 261 -3.78 6.86 -11.99
C LEU A 261 -4.00 7.31 -13.44
N VAL A 262 -2.91 7.70 -14.09
CA VAL A 262 -2.91 8.20 -15.48
C VAL A 262 -2.32 7.12 -16.37
N ALA A 263 -2.96 6.85 -17.52
CA ALA A 263 -2.38 5.94 -18.51
C ALA A 263 -1.00 6.46 -18.93
N LEU A 264 0.02 5.67 -18.64
CA LEU A 264 1.36 5.88 -19.18
C LEU A 264 1.48 5.05 -20.46
N PRO A 265 2.36 5.43 -21.42
CA PRO A 265 2.66 4.57 -22.54
C PRO A 265 3.15 3.21 -21.99
N THR A 266 2.60 2.14 -22.51
CA THR A 266 3.07 0.80 -22.19
C THR A 266 4.52 0.63 -22.64
N ARG A 267 5.23 -0.35 -22.08
CA ARG A 267 6.61 -0.67 -22.49
C ARG A 267 6.70 -0.89 -24.01
N GLN A 268 5.71 -1.57 -24.61
CA GLN A 268 5.64 -1.78 -26.06
C GLN A 268 5.48 -0.47 -26.85
N GLU A 269 4.68 0.47 -26.36
CA GLU A 269 4.50 1.79 -27.00
C GLU A 269 5.76 2.63 -26.90
N LEU A 270 6.47 2.58 -25.75
CA LEU A 270 7.77 3.23 -25.60
C LEU A 270 8.81 2.63 -26.56
N GLU A 271 8.94 1.32 -26.62
CA GLU A 271 9.85 0.62 -27.52
C GLU A 271 9.52 0.91 -29.00
N SER A 272 8.25 0.95 -29.37
CA SER A 272 7.81 1.29 -30.74
C SER A 272 8.12 2.74 -31.13
N THR A 273 8.14 3.66 -30.15
CA THR A 273 8.46 5.07 -30.38
C THR A 273 9.95 5.27 -30.64
N TYR A 274 10.81 4.50 -29.97
CA TYR A 274 12.26 4.55 -30.18
C TYR A 274 12.71 3.81 -31.46
N LEU A 275 11.91 2.89 -31.99
CA LEU A 275 12.21 2.12 -33.19
C LEU A 275 11.69 2.76 -34.48
N ARG A 276 11.02 3.92 -34.45
CA ARG A 276 10.67 4.67 -35.69
C ARG A 276 11.92 5.34 -36.20
N PRO A 277 12.39 4.99 -37.42
CA PRO A 277 13.47 5.73 -38.05
C PRO A 277 13.01 7.18 -38.30
N PRO A 278 13.90 8.16 -38.22
CA PRO A 278 13.56 9.56 -38.55
C PRO A 278 12.97 9.62 -39.94
N HIS A 279 11.81 10.25 -40.05
CA HIS A 279 11.18 10.49 -41.34
C HIS A 279 12.17 11.22 -42.27
N SER A 280 12.56 10.55 -43.34
CA SER A 280 13.27 11.14 -44.48
C SER A 280 12.31 12.09 -45.25
N GLN A 281 12.14 13.29 -44.71
CA GLN A 281 11.60 14.44 -45.45
C GLN A 281 12.30 15.66 -44.88
N ASP A 282 13.34 16.05 -45.61
CA ASP A 282 13.78 17.40 -45.91
C ASP A 282 15.16 17.34 -46.56
N ILE A 283 15.17 16.82 -47.78
CA ILE A 283 16.20 17.15 -48.76
C ILE A 283 15.45 17.47 -50.07
N MET A 284 15.07 18.72 -50.25
CA MET A 284 14.99 19.43 -51.53
C MET A 284 15.33 20.89 -51.28
#